data_78ce1bf9b20f82eca4b8d578f2992d22
#
_entry.id   78ce1bf9b20f82eca4b8d578f2992d22
#
_cell.length_a   1.000
_cell.length_b   1.000
_cell.length_c   1.000
_cell.angle_alpha   90.00
_cell.angle_beta   90.00
_cell.angle_gamma   90.00
#
_symmetry.space_group_name_H-M   'P 1'
#
loop_
_entity.id
_entity.type
_entity.pdbx_description
1 polymer ?
#
loop_
_entity_poly.entity_id
_entity_poly.type
_entity_poly.pdbx_seq_one_letter_code
_entity_poly.pdbx_strand_id
1 'polypeptide(L)'
;LAQAAAKEGLDLSPASFVDGAESALLELVRTGFPLDRLLKTSDLVFHAEGPGVKAEAPALTAFNWLSRAAEAALRRLSGEIFDLSDLNAARLSKALDLRLTGTAPGSLYLGVALAPPTADLIVADDEPVYERLREAIRNLPVATESIGEEEVMPSIREVLPDPAERDATLNALLRLSPTGKQGIHTLDVSSPGLAKGSLSQRERVVLREAVRRPDLANRRQGAFVGEVREADLDK
;
A
#
# COMPACT_ATOMS: atom_id res chain seq x y z
N LEU A 1 -42.62 32.33 5.18
CA LEU A 1 -41.70 31.20 4.87
C LEU A 1 -42.29 29.90 5.39
N ALA A 2 -42.58 29.74 6.69
CA ALA A 2 -43.12 28.51 7.28
C ALA A 2 -44.42 28.02 6.64
N GLN A 3 -45.37 28.94 6.33
CA GLN A 3 -46.63 28.61 5.65
C GLN A 3 -46.42 28.18 4.18
N ALA A 4 -45.42 28.74 3.50
CA ALA A 4 -45.12 28.37 2.12
C ALA A 4 -44.43 26.99 2.08
N ALA A 5 -43.55 26.71 3.04
CA ALA A 5 -42.88 25.42 3.15
C ALA A 5 -43.83 24.28 3.52
N ALA A 6 -44.77 24.53 4.42
CA ALA A 6 -45.81 23.54 4.77
C ALA A 6 -46.72 23.21 3.57
N LYS A 7 -46.94 24.15 2.64
CA LYS A 7 -47.70 23.93 1.42
C LYS A 7 -46.97 23.04 0.42
N GLU A 8 -45.65 23.07 0.44
CA GLU A 8 -44.73 22.26 -0.39
C GLU A 8 -44.31 20.97 0.30
N GLY A 9 -44.85 20.68 1.48
CA GLY A 9 -44.52 19.47 2.24
C GLY A 9 -43.11 19.46 2.82
N LEU A 10 -42.48 20.64 2.95
CA LEU A 10 -41.13 20.77 3.52
C LEU A 10 -41.22 20.88 5.04
N ASP A 11 -40.56 19.98 5.74
CA ASP A 11 -40.39 20.06 7.19
C ASP A 11 -39.28 21.08 7.53
N LEU A 12 -39.67 22.19 8.16
CA LEU A 12 -38.74 23.20 8.65
C LEU A 12 -38.48 23.08 10.14
N SER A 13 -38.62 21.89 10.71
CA SER A 13 -38.20 21.66 12.10
C SER A 13 -36.70 21.93 12.29
N PRO A 14 -36.24 22.42 13.45
CA PRO A 14 -34.83 22.60 13.69
C PRO A 14 -33.98 21.32 13.51
N ALA A 15 -34.60 20.17 13.82
CA ALA A 15 -33.94 18.87 13.64
C ALA A 15 -33.76 18.55 12.14
N SER A 16 -34.79 18.70 11.31
CA SER A 16 -34.69 18.43 9.86
C SER A 16 -33.72 19.40 9.16
N PHE A 17 -33.63 20.63 9.66
CA PHE A 17 -32.66 21.60 9.13
C PHE A 17 -31.24 21.23 9.47
N VAL A 18 -30.96 20.73 10.69
CA VAL A 18 -29.65 20.25 11.10
C VAL A 18 -29.25 19.00 10.30
N ASP A 19 -30.14 18.02 10.19
CA ASP A 19 -29.92 16.80 9.42
C ASP A 19 -29.69 17.11 7.92
N GLY A 20 -30.44 18.05 7.36
CA GLY A 20 -30.26 18.51 5.99
C GLY A 20 -28.92 19.24 5.78
N ALA A 21 -28.52 20.08 6.73
CA ALA A 21 -27.23 20.78 6.67
C ALA A 21 -26.05 19.81 6.84
N GLU A 22 -26.18 18.85 7.73
CA GLU A 22 -25.19 17.79 7.96
C GLU A 22 -25.03 16.89 6.73
N SER A 23 -26.13 16.48 6.12
CA SER A 23 -26.14 15.72 4.88
C SER A 23 -25.52 16.51 3.71
N ALA A 24 -25.85 17.80 3.57
CA ALA A 24 -25.25 18.66 2.55
C ALA A 24 -23.75 18.87 2.77
N LEU A 25 -23.31 19.03 4.03
CA LEU A 25 -21.90 19.14 4.39
C LEU A 25 -21.14 17.85 4.09
N LEU A 26 -21.71 16.70 4.44
CA LEU A 26 -21.13 15.38 4.13
C LEU A 26 -21.01 15.18 2.62
N GLU A 27 -22.01 15.57 1.84
CA GLU A 27 -21.96 15.49 0.38
C GLU A 27 -20.90 16.44 -0.19
N LEU A 28 -20.77 17.65 0.33
CA LEU A 28 -19.75 18.61 -0.06
C LEU A 28 -18.34 18.06 0.24
N VAL A 29 -18.15 17.48 1.42
CA VAL A 29 -16.86 16.83 1.80
C VAL A 29 -16.59 15.62 0.91
N ARG A 30 -17.61 14.82 0.61
CA ARG A 30 -17.47 13.63 -0.23
C ARG A 30 -17.11 13.97 -1.67
N THR A 31 -17.70 15.04 -2.23
CA THR A 31 -17.50 15.46 -3.63
C THR A 31 -16.37 16.47 -3.80
N GLY A 32 -16.17 17.36 -2.83
CA GLY A 32 -15.18 18.44 -2.88
C GLY A 32 -13.79 18.04 -2.36
N PHE A 33 -13.73 17.08 -1.42
CA PHE A 33 -12.47 16.64 -0.77
C PHE A 33 -12.33 15.11 -0.70
N PRO A 34 -12.55 14.38 -1.79
CA PRO A 34 -12.48 12.91 -1.77
C PRO A 34 -11.09 12.38 -1.43
N LEU A 35 -10.04 13.11 -1.81
CA LEU A 35 -8.65 12.73 -1.55
C LEU A 35 -8.30 12.84 -0.06
N ASP A 36 -8.71 13.91 0.63
CA ASP A 36 -8.47 14.07 2.08
C ASP A 36 -9.13 12.96 2.89
N ARG A 37 -10.34 12.56 2.50
CA ARG A 37 -11.02 11.44 3.13
C ARG A 37 -10.28 10.14 2.87
N LEU A 38 -9.87 9.91 1.63
CA LEU A 38 -9.14 8.71 1.23
C LEU A 38 -7.84 8.57 2.02
N LEU A 39 -7.05 9.65 2.14
CA LEU A 39 -5.82 9.69 2.93
C LEU A 39 -6.06 9.40 4.42
N LYS A 40 -7.19 9.86 4.99
CA LYS A 40 -7.51 9.63 6.41
C LYS A 40 -7.99 8.22 6.72
N THR A 41 -8.57 7.52 5.74
CA THR A 41 -9.18 6.20 5.95
C THR A 41 -8.34 5.05 5.42
N SER A 42 -7.21 5.33 4.77
CA SER A 42 -6.35 4.34 4.14
C SER A 42 -5.01 4.24 4.85
N ASP A 43 -4.40 3.07 4.86
CA ASP A 43 -2.99 2.93 5.22
C ASP A 43 -2.08 3.33 4.05
N LEU A 44 -2.53 3.11 2.81
CA LEU A 44 -1.89 3.58 1.59
C LEU A 44 -2.90 4.15 0.61
N VAL A 45 -2.48 5.18 -0.11
CA VAL A 45 -3.18 5.71 -1.28
C VAL A 45 -2.24 5.64 -2.48
N PHE A 46 -2.69 4.99 -3.52
CA PHE A 46 -2.04 4.93 -4.81
C PHE A 46 -2.66 5.95 -5.75
N HIS A 47 -1.82 6.69 -6.48
CA HIS A 47 -2.24 7.61 -7.51
C HIS A 47 -1.52 7.27 -8.81
N ALA A 48 -2.24 6.78 -9.79
CA ALA A 48 -1.69 6.42 -11.09
C ALA A 48 -1.86 7.55 -12.10
N GLU A 49 -0.81 7.84 -12.86
CA GLU A 49 -0.81 8.83 -13.93
C GLU A 49 -0.35 8.23 -15.26
N GLY A 50 -0.93 8.75 -16.34
CA GLY A 50 -0.60 8.32 -17.70
C GLY A 50 -1.82 8.35 -18.64
N PRO A 51 -1.64 8.04 -19.92
CA PRO A 51 -2.71 8.12 -20.91
C PRO A 51 -3.88 7.14 -20.67
N GLY A 52 -3.64 6.05 -19.94
CA GLY A 52 -4.67 5.06 -19.58
C GLY A 52 -5.53 5.45 -18.38
N VAL A 53 -5.18 6.52 -17.67
CA VAL A 53 -5.83 6.97 -16.43
C VAL A 53 -6.28 8.42 -16.51
N LYS A 54 -7.03 8.75 -17.56
CA LYS A 54 -7.60 10.10 -17.69
C LYS A 54 -8.60 10.37 -16.59
N ALA A 55 -8.63 11.63 -16.13
CA ALA A 55 -9.41 12.10 -14.98
C ALA A 55 -10.90 11.70 -14.99
N GLU A 56 -11.53 11.67 -16.17
CA GLU A 56 -12.96 11.47 -16.30
C GLU A 56 -13.37 10.00 -16.41
N ALA A 57 -12.49 9.16 -16.98
CA ALA A 57 -12.80 7.74 -17.20
C ALA A 57 -11.50 6.92 -17.34
N PRO A 58 -10.93 6.41 -16.25
CA PRO A 58 -9.78 5.52 -16.34
C PRO A 58 -10.15 4.23 -17.08
N ALA A 59 -9.24 3.73 -17.91
CA ALA A 59 -9.42 2.46 -18.58
C ALA A 59 -9.56 1.33 -17.54
N LEU A 60 -10.53 0.44 -17.74
CA LEU A 60 -10.75 -0.70 -16.83
C LEU A 60 -9.49 -1.58 -16.70
N THR A 61 -8.70 -1.69 -17.77
CA THR A 61 -7.41 -2.40 -17.75
C THR A 61 -6.39 -1.76 -16.82
N ALA A 62 -6.36 -0.43 -16.74
CA ALA A 62 -5.49 0.33 -15.83
C ALA A 62 -5.93 0.13 -14.37
N PHE A 63 -7.24 0.24 -14.09
CA PHE A 63 -7.81 -0.04 -12.77
C PHE A 63 -7.52 -1.47 -12.30
N ASN A 64 -7.78 -2.46 -13.14
CA ASN A 64 -7.52 -3.85 -12.82
C ASN A 64 -6.03 -4.12 -12.57
N TRP A 65 -5.14 -3.49 -13.35
CA TRP A 65 -3.70 -3.62 -13.13
C TRP A 65 -3.31 -3.05 -11.77
N LEU A 66 -3.77 -1.82 -11.45
CA LEU A 66 -3.44 -1.17 -10.18
C LEU A 66 -3.93 -1.98 -8.99
N SER A 67 -5.17 -2.44 -9.02
CA SER A 67 -5.74 -3.26 -7.93
C SER A 67 -4.96 -4.55 -7.72
N ARG A 68 -4.62 -5.25 -8.80
CA ARG A 68 -3.83 -6.49 -8.72
C ARG A 68 -2.39 -6.25 -8.29
N ALA A 69 -1.76 -5.17 -8.76
CA ALA A 69 -0.41 -4.82 -8.38
C ALA A 69 -0.33 -4.47 -6.88
N ALA A 70 -1.29 -3.68 -6.39
CA ALA A 70 -1.40 -3.33 -4.98
C ALA A 70 -1.62 -4.58 -4.12
N GLU A 71 -2.61 -5.41 -4.45
CA GLU A 71 -2.86 -6.65 -3.71
C GLU A 71 -1.65 -7.58 -3.70
N ALA A 72 -1.04 -7.84 -4.85
CA ALA A 72 0.10 -8.75 -4.97
C ALA A 72 1.34 -8.22 -4.22
N ALA A 73 1.59 -6.91 -4.25
CA ALA A 73 2.69 -6.29 -3.52
C ALA A 73 2.48 -6.39 -2.01
N LEU A 74 1.29 -6.02 -1.52
CA LEU A 74 0.99 -6.02 -0.10
C LEU A 74 0.91 -7.44 0.47
N ARG A 75 0.35 -8.41 -0.26
CA ARG A 75 0.36 -9.82 0.16
C ARG A 75 1.77 -10.40 0.20
N ARG A 76 2.64 -10.02 -0.73
CA ARG A 76 4.03 -10.46 -0.71
C ARG A 76 4.77 -9.88 0.48
N LEU A 77 4.63 -8.57 0.73
CA LEU A 77 5.21 -7.90 1.91
C LEU A 77 4.71 -8.56 3.20
N SER A 78 3.39 -8.80 3.31
CA SER A 78 2.80 -9.46 4.47
C SER A 78 3.37 -10.86 4.69
N GLY A 79 3.52 -11.66 3.64
CA GLY A 79 4.11 -12.99 3.74
C GLY A 79 5.52 -12.98 4.31
N GLU A 80 6.38 -12.08 3.82
CA GLU A 80 7.75 -11.95 4.33
C GLU A 80 7.77 -11.46 5.79
N ILE A 81 6.92 -10.50 6.16
CA ILE A 81 6.80 -10.05 7.57
C ILE A 81 6.31 -11.17 8.48
N PHE A 82 5.36 -11.98 8.03
CA PHE A 82 4.87 -13.12 8.79
C PHE A 82 5.92 -14.23 8.92
N ASP A 83 6.70 -14.48 7.86
CA ASP A 83 7.81 -15.46 7.89
C ASP A 83 8.94 -15.02 8.82
N LEU A 84 9.10 -13.72 9.09
CA LEU A 84 10.05 -13.17 10.07
C LEU A 84 9.55 -13.26 11.51
N SER A 85 8.28 -13.58 11.72
CA SER A 85 7.72 -13.81 13.05
C SER A 85 7.87 -15.29 13.43
N ASP A 86 7.99 -15.57 14.73
CA ASP A 86 7.98 -16.94 15.26
C ASP A 86 6.58 -17.57 15.27
N LEU A 87 5.61 -16.93 14.61
CA LEU A 87 4.22 -17.31 14.56
C LEU A 87 3.89 -18.12 13.30
N ASN A 88 2.72 -18.74 13.27
CA ASN A 88 2.26 -19.50 12.10
C ASN A 88 1.89 -18.56 10.94
N ALA A 89 2.86 -18.31 10.04
CA ALA A 89 2.70 -17.44 8.87
C ALA A 89 1.53 -17.85 7.95
N ALA A 90 1.23 -19.14 7.82
CA ALA A 90 0.11 -19.60 7.00
C ALA A 90 -1.25 -19.21 7.60
N ARG A 91 -1.37 -19.22 8.93
CA ARG A 91 -2.56 -18.74 9.65
C ARG A 91 -2.71 -17.23 9.51
N LEU A 92 -1.64 -16.48 9.75
CA LEU A 92 -1.62 -15.02 9.63
C LEU A 92 -1.97 -14.57 8.20
N SER A 93 -1.44 -15.24 7.18
CA SER A 93 -1.75 -14.95 5.78
C SER A 93 -3.22 -15.20 5.42
N LYS A 94 -3.88 -16.18 6.05
CA LYS A 94 -5.33 -16.41 5.87
C LYS A 94 -6.18 -15.35 6.55
N ALA A 95 -5.71 -14.82 7.68
CA ALA A 95 -6.39 -13.76 8.42
C ALA A 95 -6.18 -12.36 7.80
N LEU A 96 -5.27 -12.23 6.83
CA LEU A 96 -4.96 -10.97 6.17
C LEU A 96 -6.16 -10.47 5.36
N ASP A 97 -6.74 -9.35 5.78
CA ASP A 97 -7.84 -8.67 5.10
C ASP A 97 -7.39 -7.29 4.62
N LEU A 98 -7.12 -7.19 3.30
CA LEU A 98 -6.79 -5.94 2.63
C LEU A 98 -8.07 -5.37 2.01
N ARG A 99 -8.48 -4.20 2.43
CA ARG A 99 -9.73 -3.57 2.00
C ARG A 99 -9.50 -2.35 1.14
N LEU A 100 -10.29 -2.23 0.09
CA LEU A 100 -10.45 -1.00 -0.67
C LEU A 100 -11.23 0.00 0.19
N THR A 101 -10.61 1.12 0.54
CA THR A 101 -11.24 2.19 1.31
C THR A 101 -12.01 3.17 0.44
N GLY A 102 -11.64 3.25 -0.85
CA GLY A 102 -12.32 4.06 -1.83
C GLY A 102 -11.46 4.38 -3.04
N THR A 103 -12.06 5.15 -3.94
CA THR A 103 -11.43 5.77 -5.10
C THR A 103 -11.75 7.26 -5.11
N ALA A 104 -10.90 8.08 -5.74
CA ALA A 104 -11.18 9.50 -5.92
C ALA A 104 -11.09 9.87 -7.40
N PRO A 105 -11.89 10.84 -7.87
CA PRO A 105 -11.81 11.38 -9.22
C PRO A 105 -10.53 12.22 -9.41
N GLY A 106 -10.15 12.47 -10.67
CA GLY A 106 -8.96 13.25 -11.01
C GLY A 106 -7.72 12.37 -11.19
N SER A 107 -7.62 11.62 -12.29
CA SER A 107 -6.76 10.45 -12.46
C SER A 107 -7.24 9.23 -11.64
N LEU A 108 -6.46 8.20 -11.52
CA LEU A 108 -6.86 6.98 -10.82
C LEU A 108 -6.26 6.95 -9.42
N TYR A 109 -7.08 7.26 -8.42
CA TYR A 109 -6.74 7.08 -7.00
C TYR A 109 -7.36 5.80 -6.45
N LEU A 110 -6.59 5.07 -5.65
CA LEU A 110 -7.00 3.83 -4.99
C LEU A 110 -6.50 3.84 -3.55
N GLY A 111 -7.40 3.86 -2.58
CA GLY A 111 -7.07 3.74 -1.16
C GLY A 111 -7.17 2.30 -0.68
N VAL A 112 -6.18 1.86 0.08
CA VAL A 112 -6.13 0.52 0.66
C VAL A 112 -5.83 0.61 2.15
N ALA A 113 -6.53 -0.18 2.95
CA ALA A 113 -6.24 -0.34 4.37
C ALA A 113 -6.13 -1.82 4.75
N LEU A 114 -5.28 -2.08 5.73
CA LEU A 114 -5.24 -3.34 6.45
C LEU A 114 -6.37 -3.33 7.48
N ALA A 115 -7.41 -4.12 7.24
CA ALA A 115 -8.48 -4.25 8.23
C ALA A 115 -7.94 -4.86 9.53
N PRO A 116 -8.48 -4.44 10.69
CA PRO A 116 -8.17 -5.14 11.92
C PRO A 116 -8.61 -6.60 11.76
N PRO A 117 -7.76 -7.53 12.18
CA PRO A 117 -8.07 -8.94 12.05
C PRO A 117 -9.32 -9.27 12.89
N THR A 118 -10.14 -10.19 12.38
CA THR A 118 -11.34 -10.63 13.12
C THR A 118 -10.95 -11.34 14.40
N ALA A 119 -11.60 -11.00 15.51
CA ALA A 119 -11.29 -11.50 16.84
C ALA A 119 -11.22 -13.05 16.95
N ASP A 120 -11.92 -13.75 16.06
CA ASP A 120 -11.94 -15.23 16.02
C ASP A 120 -10.67 -15.84 15.40
N LEU A 121 -9.85 -15.04 14.69
CA LEU A 121 -8.67 -15.51 13.97
C LEU A 121 -7.35 -15.09 14.62
N ILE A 122 -7.40 -14.24 15.63
CA ILE A 122 -6.24 -13.67 16.29
C ILE A 122 -6.17 -14.06 17.75
N VAL A 123 -5.01 -14.55 18.12
CA VAL A 123 -4.56 -14.65 19.49
C VAL A 123 -3.91 -13.33 19.88
N ALA A 124 -3.98 -12.92 21.15
CA ALA A 124 -3.40 -11.67 21.63
C ALA A 124 -1.92 -11.46 21.23
N ASP A 125 -1.18 -12.55 21.03
CA ASP A 125 0.22 -12.54 20.61
C ASP A 125 0.43 -12.15 19.14
N ASP A 126 -0.63 -12.10 18.31
CA ASP A 126 -0.52 -11.74 16.88
C ASP A 126 -0.54 -10.22 16.66
N GLU A 127 -1.09 -9.45 17.59
CA GLU A 127 -1.28 -8.00 17.45
C GLU A 127 0.03 -7.25 17.12
N PRO A 128 1.18 -7.53 17.77
CA PRO A 128 2.44 -6.88 17.44
C PRO A 128 2.91 -7.12 15.99
N VAL A 129 2.64 -8.31 15.44
CA VAL A 129 3.00 -8.65 14.06
C VAL A 129 2.14 -7.89 13.06
N TYR A 130 0.85 -7.71 13.35
CA TYR A 130 -0.03 -6.88 12.52
C TYR A 130 0.32 -5.40 12.59
N GLU A 131 0.71 -4.88 13.73
CA GLU A 131 1.19 -3.50 13.84
C GLU A 131 2.50 -3.30 13.08
N ARG A 132 3.45 -4.23 13.19
CA ARG A 132 4.67 -4.23 12.38
C ARG A 132 4.36 -4.27 10.87
N LEU A 133 3.40 -5.09 10.46
CA LEU A 133 2.96 -5.13 9.07
C LEU A 133 2.35 -3.79 8.64
N ARG A 134 1.51 -3.18 9.46
CA ARG A 134 0.91 -1.88 9.17
C ARG A 134 1.97 -0.80 9.04
N GLU A 135 2.97 -0.81 9.90
CA GLU A 135 4.11 0.10 9.82
C GLU A 135 4.91 -0.12 8.55
N ALA A 136 5.24 -1.37 8.20
CA ALA A 136 5.93 -1.70 6.95
C ALA A 136 5.15 -1.24 5.71
N ILE A 137 3.82 -1.41 5.71
CA ILE A 137 2.95 -0.91 4.64
C ILE A 137 3.03 0.62 4.55
N ARG A 138 2.93 1.32 5.67
CA ARG A 138 2.97 2.80 5.72
C ARG A 138 4.33 3.37 5.35
N ASN A 139 5.41 2.62 5.53
CA ASN A 139 6.77 3.03 5.19
C ASN A 139 7.13 2.83 3.72
N LEU A 140 6.26 2.20 2.91
CA LEU A 140 6.51 2.04 1.47
C LEU A 140 6.83 3.37 0.75
N PRO A 141 6.09 4.48 0.98
CA PRO A 141 6.42 5.77 0.37
C PRO A 141 7.82 6.27 0.75
N VAL A 142 8.21 6.14 2.01
CA VAL A 142 9.52 6.58 2.50
C VAL A 142 10.65 5.78 1.84
N ALA A 143 10.45 4.48 1.67
CA ALA A 143 11.43 3.62 1.01
C ALA A 143 11.65 4.00 -0.46
N THR A 144 10.67 4.62 -1.13
CA THR A 144 10.86 5.10 -2.51
C THR A 144 11.87 6.24 -2.62
N GLU A 145 12.05 7.05 -1.57
CA GLU A 145 13.04 8.14 -1.55
C GLU A 145 14.48 7.62 -1.62
N SER A 146 14.68 6.36 -1.22
CA SER A 146 15.98 5.71 -1.31
C SER A 146 16.27 5.10 -2.69
N ILE A 147 15.35 5.22 -3.66
CA ILE A 147 15.57 4.74 -5.02
C ILE A 147 16.23 5.87 -5.83
N GLY A 148 17.55 5.78 -6.00
CA GLY A 148 18.32 6.72 -6.80
C GLY A 148 18.11 6.56 -8.31
N GLU A 149 18.90 7.28 -9.10
CA GLU A 149 18.82 7.23 -10.55
C GLU A 149 19.34 5.93 -11.15
N GLU A 150 20.39 5.37 -10.59
CA GLU A 150 21.07 4.16 -11.09
C GLU A 150 21.02 2.99 -10.11
N GLU A 151 20.94 3.29 -8.81
CA GLU A 151 20.93 2.26 -7.76
C GLU A 151 20.09 2.67 -6.55
N VAL A 152 19.78 1.69 -5.70
CA VAL A 152 19.18 1.94 -4.39
C VAL A 152 20.24 2.51 -3.46
N MET A 153 19.97 3.69 -2.91
CA MET A 153 20.92 4.41 -2.05
C MET A 153 21.13 3.68 -0.72
N PRO A 154 22.35 3.77 -0.15
CA PRO A 154 22.65 3.16 1.16
C PRO A 154 21.77 3.67 2.32
N SER A 155 21.19 4.87 2.21
CA SER A 155 20.23 5.44 3.17
C SER A 155 19.00 4.55 3.43
N ILE A 156 18.67 3.63 2.52
CA ILE A 156 17.60 2.65 2.76
C ILE A 156 17.84 1.82 4.03
N ARG A 157 19.08 1.64 4.44
CA ARG A 157 19.45 0.89 5.65
C ARG A 157 19.08 1.63 6.94
N GLU A 158 18.95 2.96 6.87
CA GLU A 158 18.51 3.79 7.98
C GLU A 158 16.99 3.72 8.13
N VAL A 159 16.28 3.67 7.00
CA VAL A 159 14.82 3.55 6.95
C VAL A 159 14.37 2.13 7.27
N LEU A 160 15.08 1.12 6.72
CA LEU A 160 14.78 -0.30 6.85
C LEU A 160 16.04 -1.03 7.32
N PRO A 161 16.31 -1.04 8.63
CA PRO A 161 17.53 -1.66 9.18
C PRO A 161 17.53 -3.19 9.05
N ASP A 162 16.37 -3.84 9.15
CA ASP A 162 16.23 -5.28 8.96
C ASP A 162 16.41 -5.65 7.47
N PRO A 163 17.45 -6.46 7.10
CA PRO A 163 17.67 -6.85 5.72
C PRO A 163 16.50 -7.60 5.06
N ALA A 164 15.79 -8.43 5.81
CA ALA A 164 14.67 -9.19 5.28
C ALA A 164 13.46 -8.30 4.99
N GLU A 165 13.17 -7.37 5.89
CA GLU A 165 12.12 -6.38 5.69
C GLU A 165 12.46 -5.44 4.52
N ARG A 166 13.74 -5.09 4.38
CA ARG A 166 14.23 -4.29 3.25
C ARG A 166 14.03 -5.00 1.92
N ASP A 167 14.43 -6.29 1.83
CA ASP A 167 14.22 -7.09 0.62
C ASP A 167 12.73 -7.26 0.29
N ALA A 168 11.90 -7.50 1.28
CA ALA A 168 10.45 -7.59 1.13
C ALA A 168 9.86 -6.28 0.60
N THR A 169 10.29 -5.14 1.15
CA THR A 169 9.87 -3.80 0.73
C THR A 169 10.29 -3.50 -0.71
N LEU A 170 11.56 -3.76 -1.08
CA LEU A 170 12.05 -3.59 -2.44
C LEU A 170 11.29 -4.47 -3.45
N ASN A 171 10.97 -5.70 -3.09
CA ASN A 171 10.13 -6.59 -3.89
C ASN A 171 8.70 -6.05 -4.06
N ALA A 172 8.10 -5.51 -3.00
CA ALA A 172 6.78 -4.88 -3.07
C ALA A 172 6.78 -3.66 -4.00
N LEU A 173 7.77 -2.77 -3.86
CA LEU A 173 7.95 -1.60 -4.72
C LEU A 173 8.18 -1.98 -6.19
N LEU A 174 8.96 -3.03 -6.46
CA LEU A 174 9.15 -3.57 -7.80
C LEU A 174 7.83 -4.02 -8.44
N ARG A 175 6.95 -4.66 -7.67
CA ARG A 175 5.63 -5.10 -8.14
C ARG A 175 4.69 -3.92 -8.41
N LEU A 176 4.77 -2.87 -7.59
CA LEU A 176 4.01 -1.65 -7.74
C LEU A 176 4.50 -0.80 -8.93
N SER A 177 5.77 -0.90 -9.30
CA SER A 177 6.36 -0.06 -10.35
C SER A 177 5.73 -0.32 -11.73
N PRO A 178 5.22 0.71 -12.42
CA PRO A 178 4.57 0.59 -13.71
C PRO A 178 5.47 -0.03 -14.79
N THR A 179 4.83 -0.76 -15.71
CA THR A 179 5.50 -1.30 -16.92
C THR A 179 5.21 -0.49 -18.17
N GLY A 180 4.35 0.52 -18.08
CA GLY A 180 3.88 1.32 -19.22
C GLY A 180 2.81 0.67 -20.11
N LYS A 181 2.63 -0.65 -19.98
CA LYS A 181 1.75 -1.43 -20.89
C LYS A 181 0.26 -1.08 -20.78
N GLN A 182 -0.18 -0.62 -19.59
CA GLN A 182 -1.58 -0.27 -19.32
C GLN A 182 -1.86 1.23 -19.47
N GLY A 183 -0.92 1.96 -20.05
CA GLY A 183 -0.99 3.43 -20.12
C GLY A 183 -0.81 4.11 -18.77
N ILE A 184 -0.20 3.42 -17.79
CA ILE A 184 0.24 4.00 -16.52
C ILE A 184 1.75 4.22 -16.64
N HIS A 185 2.18 5.47 -16.49
CA HIS A 185 3.58 5.86 -16.57
C HIS A 185 4.19 6.05 -15.19
N THR A 186 3.43 6.64 -14.28
CA THR A 186 3.86 6.94 -12.92
C THR A 186 2.82 6.41 -11.93
N LEU A 187 3.30 5.91 -10.81
CA LEU A 187 2.49 5.51 -9.66
C LEU A 187 3.04 6.19 -8.42
N ASP A 188 2.30 7.13 -7.89
CA ASP A 188 2.60 7.72 -6.60
C ASP A 188 2.01 6.86 -5.48
N VAL A 189 2.76 6.73 -4.43
CA VAL A 189 2.38 6.00 -3.22
C VAL A 189 2.44 6.97 -2.05
N SER A 190 1.37 7.07 -1.30
CA SER A 190 1.26 7.98 -0.15
C SER A 190 0.69 7.26 1.05
N SER A 191 1.09 7.65 2.25
CA SER A 191 0.51 7.20 3.50
C SER A 191 0.21 8.38 4.43
N PRO A 192 -0.70 8.25 5.41
CA PRO A 192 -1.06 9.34 6.30
C PRO A 192 0.15 9.90 7.05
N GLY A 193 0.37 11.22 6.92
CA GLY A 193 1.43 11.93 7.66
C GLY A 193 2.86 11.66 7.19
N LEU A 194 3.08 10.86 6.15
CA LEU A 194 4.39 10.57 5.57
C LEU A 194 4.56 11.18 4.19
N ALA A 195 5.78 11.16 3.69
CA ALA A 195 6.12 11.63 2.36
C ALA A 195 5.37 10.85 1.26
N LYS A 196 5.28 11.47 0.11
CA LYS A 196 4.76 10.85 -1.12
C LYS A 196 5.94 10.30 -1.91
N GLY A 197 5.91 9.01 -2.20
CA GLY A 197 6.88 8.36 -3.07
C GLY A 197 6.35 8.20 -4.48
N SER A 198 7.22 8.21 -5.49
CA SER A 198 6.86 8.07 -6.89
C SER A 198 7.63 6.91 -7.55
N LEU A 199 6.95 6.11 -8.33
CA LEU A 199 7.46 4.95 -9.04
C LEU A 199 7.16 5.07 -10.53
N SER A 200 8.16 4.81 -11.37
CA SER A 200 8.02 4.77 -12.81
C SER A 200 8.75 3.56 -13.42
N GLN A 201 8.88 3.51 -14.73
CA GLN A 201 9.70 2.49 -15.39
C GLN A 201 11.19 2.59 -15.02
N ARG A 202 11.68 3.79 -14.71
CA ARG A 202 13.07 4.01 -14.28
C ARG A 202 13.31 3.32 -12.93
N GLU A 203 12.51 3.64 -11.94
CA GLU A 203 12.58 3.04 -10.60
C GLU A 203 12.42 1.51 -10.69
N ARG A 204 11.59 1.03 -11.62
CA ARG A 204 11.43 -0.40 -11.85
C ARG A 204 12.73 -1.09 -12.29
N VAL A 205 13.55 -0.44 -13.13
CA VAL A 205 14.84 -0.99 -13.57
C VAL A 205 15.79 -1.07 -12.40
N VAL A 206 15.93 0.01 -11.64
CA VAL A 206 16.79 0.09 -10.44
C VAL A 206 16.38 -0.98 -9.41
N LEU A 207 15.09 -1.06 -9.09
CA LEU A 207 14.56 -2.05 -8.15
C LEU A 207 14.82 -3.50 -8.60
N ARG A 208 14.70 -3.78 -9.90
CA ARG A 208 14.97 -5.12 -10.44
C ARG A 208 16.42 -5.52 -10.24
N GLU A 209 17.36 -4.62 -10.45
CA GLU A 209 18.76 -4.87 -10.23
C GLU A 209 19.10 -5.01 -8.73
N ALA A 210 18.50 -4.16 -7.89
CA ALA A 210 18.67 -4.23 -6.46
C ALA A 210 18.20 -5.57 -5.87
N VAL A 211 16.99 -6.03 -6.25
CA VAL A 211 16.44 -7.31 -5.79
C VAL A 211 17.29 -8.53 -6.23
N ARG A 212 18.05 -8.40 -7.33
CA ARG A 212 18.97 -9.45 -7.81
C ARG A 212 20.33 -9.44 -7.13
N ARG A 213 20.69 -8.37 -6.43
CA ARG A 213 22.02 -8.22 -5.82
C ARG A 213 22.09 -8.92 -4.47
N PRO A 214 22.98 -9.90 -4.28
CA PRO A 214 23.09 -10.65 -3.02
C PRO A 214 23.47 -9.80 -1.81
N ASP A 215 24.10 -8.63 -1.99
CA ASP A 215 24.51 -7.72 -0.93
C ASP A 215 23.35 -6.94 -0.30
N LEU A 216 22.21 -6.86 -0.98
CA LEU A 216 20.94 -6.35 -0.44
C LEU A 216 19.99 -7.49 -0.04
N ALA A 217 20.25 -8.71 -0.53
CA ALA A 217 19.46 -9.88 -0.19
C ALA A 217 19.67 -10.27 1.27
N ASN A 218 18.61 -10.72 1.90
CA ASN A 218 18.68 -11.26 3.25
C ASN A 218 19.53 -12.53 3.27
N ARG A 219 20.72 -12.47 3.88
CA ARG A 219 21.55 -13.66 4.16
C ARG A 219 20.88 -14.40 5.32
N ARG A 220 20.02 -15.36 5.03
CA ARG A 220 19.55 -16.29 6.05
C ARG A 220 20.76 -17.07 6.55
N GLN A 221 21.18 -16.86 7.79
CA GLN A 221 22.14 -17.72 8.45
C GLN A 221 21.41 -19.04 8.74
N GLY A 222 21.70 -20.05 7.93
CA GLY A 222 21.30 -21.42 8.19
C GLY A 222 22.45 -22.16 8.84
N ALA A 223 22.21 -22.81 9.97
CA ALA A 223 23.16 -23.80 10.49
C ALA A 223 22.94 -25.11 9.70
N PHE A 224 23.89 -25.49 8.90
CA PHE A 224 23.91 -26.79 8.23
C PHE A 224 24.77 -27.74 9.04
N VAL A 225 24.19 -28.80 9.56
CA VAL A 225 24.94 -29.92 10.15
C VAL A 225 25.03 -30.98 9.06
N GLY A 226 26.26 -31.21 8.56
CA GLY A 226 26.53 -32.18 7.51
C GLY A 226 27.93 -32.75 7.65
N GLU A 227 28.14 -33.98 7.20
CA GLU A 227 29.45 -34.62 7.12
C GLU A 227 30.10 -34.18 5.79
N VAL A 228 31.24 -33.50 5.88
CA VAL A 228 32.03 -33.14 4.70
C VAL A 228 32.70 -34.41 4.20
N ARG A 229 32.25 -34.95 3.06
CA ARG A 229 32.80 -36.16 2.48
C ARG A 229 33.98 -35.90 1.56
N GLU A 230 34.09 -34.74 0.97
CA GLU A 230 35.19 -34.34 0.10
C GLU A 230 35.32 -32.81 0.08
N ALA A 231 36.53 -32.30 0.30
CA ALA A 231 36.88 -30.90 0.11
C ALA A 231 37.99 -30.85 -0.95
N ASP A 232 37.68 -30.40 -2.15
CA ASP A 232 38.68 -30.12 -3.18
C ASP A 232 39.30 -28.75 -2.88
N LEU A 233 40.52 -28.80 -2.34
CA LEU A 233 41.30 -27.62 -1.92
C LEU A 233 42.22 -27.07 -3.02
N ASP A 234 42.18 -27.66 -4.23
CA ASP A 234 43.14 -27.38 -5.30
C ASP A 234 42.52 -26.61 -6.48
N LYS A 235 41.76 -25.54 -6.20
CA LYS A 235 41.38 -24.53 -7.23
C LYS A 235 41.41 -23.13 -6.69
#